data_021fe3a2e93b7269e4a745e6a6776ed1
#
_entry.id   021fe3a2e93b7269e4a745e6a6776ed1
#
_cell.length_a   1.000
_cell.length_b   1.000
_cell.length_c   1.000
_cell.angle_alpha   90.00
_cell.angle_beta   90.00
_cell.angle_gamma   90.00
#
_symmetry.space_group_name_H-M   'P 1'
#
loop_
_entity.id
_entity.type
_entity.pdbx_description
1 polymer ?
#
loop_
_entity_poly.entity_id
_entity_poly.type
_entity_poly.pdbx_seq_one_letter_code
_entity_poly.pdbx_strand_id
1 'polypeptide(L)'
;MRRLVSIAAVALAAAGVLSARSVMQAPAPGEGEKKLIDLKSDLMGPVAPGDSVVFLVGNFAAQHNGAVITCDSAVRYSDMRIEFFGNVLINKNTTYIYGDRAEYDGDVNEARVYSDIIKVVDGDATLYTYKFLFNTKKNIGEFADGGVMLNRENLLESVRGYYYADTKELIAVDRVEMRNDEYELKGDSVVYDMATDNAFFFDRTNIWNKDGDYLYADRGSYDKADTLYIVTRNGYILTEKQEIWSDSLHYYRAEDHVILRRDLQLDDAEHKVIAFGDYGEYWKEPGNAFLTRRPAVVSYDLSQGDSLFMRADSMFLFTINENALRRAAEAAKADSLARVTPDLSLIHISEPTRR
;
A
#
# COMPACT_ATOMS: atom_id res chain seq x y z
N MET A 1 13.05 19.62 15.28
CA MET A 1 12.39 19.05 16.46
C MET A 1 10.86 18.86 16.34
N ARG A 2 10.12 19.59 15.51
CA ARG A 2 8.64 19.41 15.33
C ARG A 2 8.24 18.17 14.47
N ARG A 3 9.11 17.69 13.59
CA ARG A 3 8.82 16.56 12.69
C ARG A 3 8.90 15.16 13.35
N LEU A 4 9.75 14.99 14.37
CA LEU A 4 9.89 13.72 15.12
C LEU A 4 8.67 13.40 16.01
N VAL A 5 7.98 14.42 16.51
CA VAL A 5 6.79 14.24 17.37
C VAL A 5 5.59 13.74 16.54
N SER A 6 5.51 14.15 15.26
CA SER A 6 4.41 13.73 14.37
C SER A 6 4.50 12.25 13.98
N ILE A 7 5.72 11.72 13.78
CA ILE A 7 5.94 10.31 13.40
C ILE A 7 5.60 9.36 14.56
N ALA A 8 5.98 9.73 15.79
CA ALA A 8 5.63 8.94 16.98
C ALA A 8 4.11 8.90 17.24
N ALA A 9 3.40 10.01 16.95
CA ALA A 9 1.96 10.08 17.10
C ALA A 9 1.20 9.25 16.05
N VAL A 10 1.77 9.08 14.85
CA VAL A 10 1.16 8.30 13.76
C VAL A 10 1.29 6.79 14.03
N ALA A 11 2.43 6.34 14.56
CA ALA A 11 2.60 4.92 14.95
C ALA A 11 1.61 4.51 16.06
N LEU A 12 1.26 5.43 16.99
CA LEU A 12 0.24 5.17 18.01
C LEU A 12 -1.20 5.18 17.44
N ALA A 13 -1.46 5.96 16.39
CA ALA A 13 -2.81 6.03 15.79
C ALA A 13 -3.14 4.82 14.91
N ALA A 14 -2.14 4.24 14.23
CA ALA A 14 -2.32 3.00 13.47
C ALA A 14 -2.57 1.78 14.38
N ALA A 15 -1.96 1.74 15.57
CA ALA A 15 -2.23 0.69 16.58
C ALA A 15 -3.62 0.84 17.25
N GLY A 16 -4.24 2.01 17.18
CA GLY A 16 -5.53 2.31 17.85
C GLY A 16 -6.78 1.88 17.08
N VAL A 17 -6.69 1.51 15.81
CA VAL A 17 -7.84 1.09 15.00
C VAL A 17 -8.05 -0.43 15.00
N LEU A 18 -7.08 -1.20 15.49
CA LEU A 18 -7.05 -2.67 15.37
C LEU A 18 -7.36 -3.46 16.64
N SER A 19 -7.88 -2.92 17.74
CA SER A 19 -8.32 -3.82 18.81
C SER A 19 -9.21 -3.18 19.86
N ALA A 20 -10.52 -3.23 19.65
CA ALA A 20 -11.47 -3.42 20.74
C ALA A 20 -11.62 -4.92 21.03
N ARG A 21 -10.56 -5.59 21.46
CA ARG A 21 -10.63 -6.86 22.18
C ARG A 21 -9.94 -6.66 23.52
N SER A 22 -10.71 -6.86 24.58
CA SER A 22 -10.27 -6.84 25.97
C SER A 22 -9.01 -7.71 26.14
N VAL A 23 -7.87 -7.05 26.29
CA VAL A 23 -6.64 -7.71 26.72
C VAL A 23 -6.80 -7.98 28.21
N MET A 24 -6.97 -9.24 28.57
CA MET A 24 -6.67 -9.70 29.92
C MET A 24 -5.22 -9.34 30.21
N GLN A 25 -5.03 -8.46 31.16
CA GLN A 25 -3.73 -7.99 31.63
C GLN A 25 -2.99 -9.21 32.21
N ALA A 26 -2.06 -9.75 31.43
CA ALA A 26 -1.11 -10.73 31.96
C ALA A 26 -0.34 -10.05 33.12
N PRO A 27 -0.01 -10.77 34.22
CA PRO A 27 0.79 -10.22 35.30
C PRO A 27 2.11 -9.71 34.72
N ALA A 28 2.55 -8.52 35.18
CA ALA A 28 3.83 -7.97 34.79
C ALA A 28 4.93 -9.03 34.99
N PRO A 29 5.78 -9.30 33.99
CA PRO A 29 6.91 -10.20 34.21
C PRO A 29 7.75 -9.58 35.31
N GLY A 30 7.95 -10.32 36.40
CA GLY A 30 8.97 -9.98 37.39
C GLY A 30 10.29 -9.76 36.66
N GLU A 31 11.19 -8.92 37.19
CA GLU A 31 12.55 -8.73 36.67
C GLU A 31 13.17 -10.11 36.44
N GLY A 32 13.04 -10.59 35.20
CA GLY A 32 13.52 -11.91 34.81
C GLY A 32 15.03 -11.90 34.82
N GLU A 33 15.63 -12.94 35.42
CA GLU A 33 17.04 -13.21 35.30
C GLU A 33 17.53 -12.89 33.88
N LYS A 34 18.60 -12.09 33.79
CA LYS A 34 19.25 -11.79 32.51
C LYS A 34 19.64 -13.15 31.89
N LYS A 35 18.98 -13.55 30.79
CA LYS A 35 19.40 -14.73 30.06
C LYS A 35 20.78 -14.47 29.49
N LEU A 36 21.75 -15.27 29.91
CA LEU A 36 23.10 -15.25 29.34
C LEU A 36 23.04 -15.67 27.87
N ILE A 37 24.03 -15.23 27.10
CA ILE A 37 24.21 -15.67 25.71
C ILE A 37 24.82 -17.09 25.76
N ASP A 38 24.11 -18.07 25.23
CA ASP A 38 24.63 -19.44 25.07
C ASP A 38 25.60 -19.46 23.88
N LEU A 39 26.82 -19.95 24.09
CA LEU A 39 27.88 -20.02 23.10
C LEU A 39 28.33 -21.44 22.80
N LYS A 40 28.63 -21.73 21.54
CA LYS A 40 29.23 -22.96 21.08
C LYS A 40 30.34 -22.65 20.07
N SER A 41 31.53 -23.29 20.21
CA SER A 41 32.61 -23.19 19.23
C SER A 41 33.52 -24.45 19.39
N ASP A 42 34.33 -24.75 18.37
CA ASP A 42 35.28 -25.83 18.40
C ASP A 42 36.51 -25.46 19.27
N LEU A 43 36.93 -24.21 19.20
CA LEU A 43 38.06 -23.68 19.94
C LEU A 43 37.71 -22.38 20.64
N MET A 44 38.09 -22.24 21.90
CA MET A 44 37.90 -21.04 22.73
C MET A 44 39.17 -20.82 23.59
N GLY A 45 39.59 -19.56 23.66
CA GLY A 45 40.75 -19.19 24.48
C GLY A 45 40.87 -17.68 24.70
N PRO A 46 41.67 -17.21 25.68
CA PRO A 46 41.90 -15.79 25.88
C PRO A 46 42.68 -15.23 24.67
N VAL A 47 42.44 -13.95 24.31
CA VAL A 47 43.15 -13.26 23.25
C VAL A 47 44.63 -13.08 23.61
N ALA A 48 44.93 -12.78 24.88
CA ALA A 48 46.27 -12.81 25.45
C ALA A 48 46.26 -13.50 26.83
N PRO A 49 47.42 -14.06 27.30
CA PRO A 49 47.49 -14.67 28.60
C PRO A 49 47.02 -13.75 29.74
N GLY A 50 45.98 -14.15 30.48
CA GLY A 50 45.35 -13.38 31.57
C GLY A 50 44.31 -12.36 31.11
N ASP A 51 43.96 -12.32 29.82
CA ASP A 51 42.92 -11.43 29.27
C ASP A 51 41.53 -12.03 29.58
N SER A 52 40.57 -11.12 29.83
CA SER A 52 39.15 -11.46 29.95
C SER A 52 38.46 -11.54 28.58
N VAL A 53 39.08 -11.04 27.52
CA VAL A 53 38.58 -11.10 26.14
C VAL A 53 38.91 -12.49 25.59
N VAL A 54 37.88 -13.12 25.00
CA VAL A 54 37.97 -14.53 24.54
C VAL A 54 37.69 -14.56 23.03
N PHE A 55 38.59 -15.24 22.29
CA PHE A 55 38.32 -15.60 20.89
C PHE A 55 37.62 -16.96 20.80
N LEU A 56 36.78 -17.12 19.77
CA LEU A 56 36.02 -18.34 19.49
C LEU A 56 36.13 -18.63 17.99
N VAL A 57 36.48 -19.85 17.63
CA VAL A 57 36.71 -20.24 16.22
C VAL A 57 36.17 -21.62 15.96
N GLY A 58 35.62 -21.79 14.74
CA GLY A 58 35.11 -23.06 14.24
C GLY A 58 33.71 -23.41 14.73
N ASN A 59 32.81 -23.68 13.79
CA ASN A 59 31.41 -24.02 14.03
C ASN A 59 30.76 -23.14 15.11
N PHE A 60 31.07 -21.84 15.06
CA PHE A 60 30.60 -20.89 16.06
C PHE A 60 29.08 -20.66 15.96
N ALA A 61 28.44 -20.71 17.10
CA ALA A 61 27.04 -20.31 17.26
C ALA A 61 26.81 -19.61 18.61
N ALA A 62 26.06 -18.51 18.58
CA ALA A 62 25.56 -17.80 19.76
C ALA A 62 24.03 -17.83 19.74
N GLN A 63 23.40 -18.08 20.88
CA GLN A 63 21.95 -18.06 21.01
C GLN A 63 21.52 -17.11 22.15
N HIS A 64 20.63 -16.17 21.83
CA HIS A 64 20.05 -15.27 22.81
C HIS A 64 18.65 -14.83 22.40
N ASN A 65 17.69 -14.85 23.31
CA ASN A 65 16.28 -14.43 23.08
C ASN A 65 15.63 -15.05 21.82
N GLY A 66 15.99 -16.30 21.50
CA GLY A 66 15.48 -17.03 20.34
C GLY A 66 16.12 -16.60 19.01
N ALA A 67 17.09 -15.69 19.01
CA ALA A 67 17.95 -15.44 17.87
C ALA A 67 19.17 -16.37 17.94
N VAL A 68 19.61 -16.86 16.78
CA VAL A 68 20.84 -17.65 16.63
C VAL A 68 21.76 -16.90 15.68
N ILE A 69 23.02 -16.71 16.08
CA ILE A 69 24.04 -16.03 15.26
C ILE A 69 25.15 -17.05 14.98
N THR A 70 25.48 -17.26 13.72
CA THR A 70 26.61 -18.10 13.29
C THR A 70 27.61 -17.28 12.48
N CYS A 71 28.89 -17.62 12.53
CA CYS A 71 29.97 -16.97 11.78
C CYS A 71 31.23 -17.85 11.76
N ASP A 72 32.29 -17.38 11.06
CA ASP A 72 33.56 -18.11 11.03
C ASP A 72 34.32 -17.98 12.34
N SER A 73 34.30 -16.81 12.97
CA SER A 73 34.96 -16.52 14.24
C SER A 73 34.29 -15.40 15.01
N ALA A 74 34.50 -15.37 16.32
CA ALA A 74 33.97 -14.33 17.19
C ALA A 74 34.96 -13.91 18.29
N VAL A 75 34.78 -12.70 18.80
CA VAL A 75 35.48 -12.19 19.98
C VAL A 75 34.46 -11.76 21.01
N ARG A 76 34.52 -12.38 22.20
CA ARG A 76 33.68 -12.05 23.32
C ARG A 76 34.41 -11.10 24.27
N TYR A 77 33.90 -9.89 24.43
CA TYR A 77 34.44 -8.85 25.31
C TYR A 77 33.84 -8.93 26.74
N SER A 78 32.60 -9.37 26.85
CA SER A 78 31.91 -9.61 28.11
C SER A 78 30.84 -10.69 27.92
N ASP A 79 30.14 -11.07 28.98
CA ASP A 79 29.06 -12.05 28.90
C ASP A 79 27.91 -11.64 27.97
N MET A 80 27.79 -10.32 27.68
CA MET A 80 26.71 -9.76 26.87
C MET A 80 27.20 -9.04 25.60
N ARG A 81 28.52 -8.93 25.34
CA ARG A 81 29.08 -8.22 24.17
C ARG A 81 29.99 -9.10 23.35
N ILE A 82 29.60 -9.33 22.10
CA ILE A 82 30.30 -10.21 21.17
C ILE A 82 30.40 -9.54 19.80
N GLU A 83 31.56 -9.65 19.16
CA GLU A 83 31.78 -9.34 17.75
C GLU A 83 31.91 -10.62 16.95
N PHE A 84 31.33 -10.64 15.76
CA PHE A 84 31.29 -11.77 14.83
C PHE A 84 31.98 -11.40 13.54
N PHE A 85 32.76 -12.31 12.98
CA PHE A 85 33.57 -12.09 11.79
C PHE A 85 33.44 -13.25 10.81
N GLY A 86 33.25 -12.90 9.52
CA GLY A 86 33.17 -13.81 8.40
C GLY A 86 31.85 -14.58 8.34
N ASN A 87 31.19 -14.52 7.18
CA ASN A 87 29.96 -15.28 6.89
C ASN A 87 28.90 -15.19 8.00
N VAL A 88 28.67 -13.98 8.52
CA VAL A 88 27.72 -13.78 9.62
C VAL A 88 26.32 -14.03 9.14
N LEU A 89 25.61 -14.92 9.84
CA LEU A 89 24.20 -15.20 9.67
C LEU A 89 23.47 -15.03 11.01
N ILE A 90 22.52 -14.13 11.07
CA ILE A 90 21.58 -13.98 12.20
C ILE A 90 20.24 -14.55 11.77
N ASN A 91 19.77 -15.53 12.50
CA ASN A 91 18.44 -16.12 12.29
C ASN A 91 17.54 -15.85 13.49
N LYS A 92 16.34 -15.33 13.21
CA LYS A 92 15.27 -15.16 14.19
C LYS A 92 13.94 -15.51 13.55
N ASN A 93 13.33 -16.61 14.00
CA ASN A 93 12.10 -17.14 13.40
C ASN A 93 12.26 -17.39 11.89
N THR A 94 11.53 -16.63 11.06
CA THR A 94 11.59 -16.70 9.60
C THR A 94 12.56 -15.68 8.99
N THR A 95 13.15 -14.81 9.82
CA THR A 95 14.06 -13.74 9.36
C THR A 95 15.51 -14.23 9.38
N TYR A 96 16.21 -14.04 8.26
CA TYR A 96 17.63 -14.37 8.05
C TYR A 96 18.38 -13.12 7.62
N ILE A 97 19.42 -12.74 8.35
CA ILE A 97 20.24 -11.54 8.10
C ILE A 97 21.66 -11.99 7.80
N TYR A 98 22.16 -11.60 6.63
CA TYR A 98 23.50 -11.97 6.14
C TYR A 98 24.39 -10.73 6.11
N GLY A 99 25.62 -10.88 6.60
CA GLY A 99 26.64 -9.84 6.58
C GLY A 99 28.05 -10.41 6.76
N ASP A 100 29.06 -9.55 6.70
CA ASP A 100 30.47 -9.95 6.84
C ASP A 100 30.96 -9.83 8.29
N ARG A 101 30.38 -8.89 9.04
CA ARG A 101 30.67 -8.64 10.45
C ARG A 101 29.42 -8.21 11.17
N ALA A 102 29.30 -8.54 12.45
CA ALA A 102 28.27 -8.01 13.32
C ALA A 102 28.80 -7.74 14.73
N GLU A 103 28.19 -6.78 15.41
CA GLU A 103 28.37 -6.51 16.83
C GLU A 103 27.03 -6.79 17.52
N TYR A 104 27.06 -7.59 18.59
CA TYR A 104 25.87 -7.87 19.39
C TYR A 104 26.05 -7.36 20.80
N ASP A 105 25.07 -6.62 21.28
CA ASP A 105 24.94 -6.19 22.66
C ASP A 105 23.67 -6.80 23.27
N GLY A 106 23.83 -7.82 24.08
CA GLY A 106 22.74 -8.55 24.73
C GLY A 106 22.03 -7.76 25.83
N ASP A 107 22.66 -6.71 26.39
CA ASP A 107 22.03 -5.86 27.40
C ASP A 107 20.87 -5.05 26.79
N VAL A 108 21.01 -4.63 25.54
CA VAL A 108 19.99 -3.89 24.76
C VAL A 108 19.30 -4.76 23.70
N ASN A 109 19.79 -5.97 23.51
CA ASN A 109 19.30 -6.95 22.51
C ASN A 109 19.47 -6.49 21.06
N GLU A 110 20.57 -5.81 20.76
CA GLU A 110 20.82 -5.21 19.45
C GLU A 110 22.00 -5.85 18.74
N ALA A 111 21.76 -6.21 17.46
CA ALA A 111 22.79 -6.63 16.52
C ALA A 111 23.00 -5.54 15.47
N ARG A 112 24.22 -5.03 15.35
CA ARG A 112 24.64 -4.12 14.26
C ARG A 112 25.37 -4.94 13.22
N VAL A 113 24.86 -4.95 12.00
CA VAL A 113 25.43 -5.74 10.90
C VAL A 113 26.18 -4.83 9.94
N TYR A 114 27.30 -5.32 9.46
CA TYR A 114 28.22 -4.62 8.55
C TYR A 114 28.55 -5.53 7.38
N SER A 115 28.43 -5.00 6.17
CA SER A 115 28.83 -5.61 4.90
C SER A 115 28.79 -4.53 3.82
N ASP A 116 29.40 -4.78 2.67
CA ASP A 116 29.22 -3.93 1.49
C ASP A 116 27.74 -3.86 1.08
N ILE A 117 27.04 -4.99 1.16
CA ILE A 117 25.59 -5.10 1.02
C ILE A 117 25.08 -6.13 2.03
N ILE A 118 24.25 -5.67 2.94
CA ILE A 118 23.54 -6.53 3.91
C ILE A 118 22.28 -7.04 3.24
N LYS A 119 22.03 -8.35 3.36
CA LYS A 119 20.83 -9.00 2.85
C LYS A 119 19.98 -9.51 4.01
N VAL A 120 18.71 -9.10 4.04
CA VAL A 120 17.70 -9.61 5.00
C VAL A 120 16.62 -10.36 4.22
N VAL A 121 16.35 -11.59 4.60
CA VAL A 121 15.32 -12.44 3.96
C VAL A 121 14.27 -12.82 4.97
N ASP A 122 13.00 -12.66 4.64
CA ASP A 122 11.90 -13.10 5.49
C ASP A 122 10.69 -13.54 4.63
N GLY A 123 10.54 -14.85 4.44
CA GLY A 123 9.59 -15.43 3.50
C GLY A 123 9.85 -14.98 2.06
N ASP A 124 8.86 -14.35 1.45
CA ASP A 124 8.95 -13.83 0.07
C ASP A 124 9.68 -12.47 -0.01
N ALA A 125 9.91 -11.82 1.13
CA ALA A 125 10.54 -10.52 1.18
C ALA A 125 12.06 -10.62 1.27
N THR A 126 12.76 -9.74 0.54
CA THR A 126 14.22 -9.58 0.64
C THR A 126 14.57 -8.09 0.66
N LEU A 127 15.22 -7.64 1.73
CA LEU A 127 15.76 -6.29 1.86
C LEU A 127 17.27 -6.32 1.61
N TYR A 128 17.76 -5.39 0.78
CA TYR A 128 19.16 -5.07 0.62
C TYR A 128 19.43 -3.67 1.16
N THR A 129 20.48 -3.51 1.97
CA THR A 129 20.83 -2.21 2.58
C THR A 129 22.32 -2.12 2.91
N TYR A 130 22.78 -0.93 3.24
CA TYR A 130 24.19 -0.68 3.63
C TYR A 130 24.41 -0.69 5.14
N LYS A 131 23.39 -0.38 5.93
CA LYS A 131 23.44 -0.37 7.39
C LYS A 131 22.17 -0.99 7.96
N PHE A 132 22.33 -1.94 8.86
CA PHE A 132 21.22 -2.64 9.48
C PHE A 132 21.44 -2.84 10.96
N LEU A 133 20.48 -2.38 11.76
CA LEU A 133 20.38 -2.62 13.19
C LEU A 133 19.18 -3.52 13.45
N PHE A 134 19.38 -4.62 14.14
CA PHE A 134 18.33 -5.58 14.45
C PHE A 134 18.15 -5.76 15.95
N ASN A 135 16.96 -5.42 16.47
CA ASN A 135 16.60 -5.70 17.84
C ASN A 135 16.00 -7.11 17.96
N THR A 136 16.78 -8.04 18.49
CA THR A 136 16.43 -9.46 18.57
C THR A 136 15.27 -9.75 19.53
N LYS A 137 15.01 -8.90 20.53
CA LYS A 137 13.88 -9.06 21.47
C LYS A 137 12.56 -8.57 20.88
N LYS A 138 12.60 -7.40 20.19
CA LYS A 138 11.42 -6.79 19.58
C LYS A 138 11.13 -7.32 18.18
N ASN A 139 12.07 -8.04 17.57
CA ASN A 139 12.04 -8.52 16.20
C ASN A 139 11.83 -7.38 15.18
N ILE A 140 12.56 -6.26 15.39
CA ILE A 140 12.51 -5.06 14.56
C ILE A 140 13.87 -4.81 13.95
N GLY A 141 13.91 -4.64 12.63
CA GLY A 141 15.06 -4.19 11.87
C GLY A 141 14.95 -2.70 11.53
N GLU A 142 16.07 -1.97 11.60
CA GLU A 142 16.20 -0.59 11.15
C GLU A 142 17.30 -0.53 10.10
N PHE A 143 17.01 0.10 8.96
CA PHE A 143 18.01 0.36 7.93
C PHE A 143 18.16 1.85 7.67
N ALA A 144 19.36 2.25 7.24
CA ALA A 144 19.70 3.63 6.92
C ALA A 144 20.69 3.69 5.75
N ASP A 145 20.82 4.89 5.16
CA ASP A 145 21.68 5.18 4.01
C ASP A 145 21.27 4.48 2.71
N GLY A 146 20.03 4.02 2.63
CA GLY A 146 19.42 3.37 1.50
C GLY A 146 19.02 1.92 1.78
N GLY A 147 17.86 1.56 1.27
CA GLY A 147 17.33 0.21 1.31
C GLY A 147 16.44 -0.08 0.10
N VAL A 148 16.56 -1.29 -0.41
CA VAL A 148 15.73 -1.80 -1.51
C VAL A 148 15.05 -3.07 -1.03
N MET A 149 13.73 -3.02 -0.90
CA MET A 149 12.89 -4.15 -0.52
C MET A 149 12.23 -4.75 -1.76
N LEU A 150 12.39 -6.03 -1.92
CA LEU A 150 11.67 -6.85 -2.90
C LEU A 150 10.66 -7.70 -2.15
N ASN A 151 9.39 -7.64 -2.51
CA ASN A 151 8.35 -8.52 -2.00
C ASN A 151 7.47 -8.97 -3.15
N ARG A 152 7.60 -10.24 -3.55
CA ARG A 152 6.96 -10.78 -4.76
C ARG A 152 7.25 -9.89 -5.98
N GLU A 153 6.23 -9.23 -6.55
CA GLU A 153 6.31 -8.33 -7.70
C GLU A 153 6.62 -6.87 -7.33
N ASN A 154 6.53 -6.53 -6.03
CA ASN A 154 6.71 -5.16 -5.57
C ASN A 154 8.17 -4.87 -5.24
N LEU A 155 8.69 -3.77 -5.76
CA LEU A 155 9.97 -3.19 -5.39
C LEU A 155 9.72 -1.87 -4.66
N LEU A 156 10.29 -1.73 -3.45
CA LEU A 156 10.21 -0.52 -2.66
C LEU A 156 11.62 -0.04 -2.32
N GLU A 157 11.89 1.24 -2.58
CA GLU A 157 13.15 1.91 -2.28
C GLU A 157 12.92 3.06 -1.31
N SER A 158 13.84 3.27 -0.36
CA SER A 158 13.81 4.43 0.53
C SER A 158 15.19 4.70 1.14
N VAL A 159 15.39 5.88 1.72
CA VAL A 159 16.67 6.21 2.39
C VAL A 159 16.80 5.45 3.69
N ARG A 160 15.72 5.31 4.44
CA ARG A 160 15.70 4.60 5.73
C ARG A 160 14.34 3.95 5.96
N GLY A 161 14.30 2.99 6.86
CA GLY A 161 13.06 2.36 7.24
C GLY A 161 13.16 1.44 8.42
N TYR A 162 12.01 0.97 8.86
CA TYR A 162 11.83 0.06 9.98
C TYR A 162 11.05 -1.15 9.51
N TYR A 163 11.62 -2.31 9.68
CA TYR A 163 11.00 -3.58 9.35
C TYR A 163 10.52 -4.30 10.61
N TYR A 164 9.23 -4.52 10.74
CA TYR A 164 8.58 -5.24 11.82
C TYR A 164 8.34 -6.68 11.39
N ALA A 165 9.24 -7.59 11.74
CA ALA A 165 9.20 -8.96 11.25
C ALA A 165 7.99 -9.77 11.75
N ASP A 166 7.44 -9.44 12.91
CA ASP A 166 6.28 -10.15 13.48
C ASP A 166 4.97 -9.79 12.76
N THR A 167 4.81 -8.55 12.30
CA THR A 167 3.61 -8.06 11.58
C THR A 167 3.79 -8.05 10.07
N LYS A 168 5.02 -8.25 9.57
CA LYS A 168 5.39 -8.11 8.15
C LYS A 168 5.15 -6.71 7.59
N GLU A 169 5.29 -5.69 8.44
CA GLU A 169 5.17 -4.29 8.05
C GLU A 169 6.54 -3.68 7.78
N LEU A 170 6.62 -2.89 6.73
CA LEU A 170 7.75 -2.02 6.43
C LEU A 170 7.30 -0.57 6.50
N ILE A 171 7.93 0.23 7.37
CA ILE A 171 7.80 1.68 7.38
C ILE A 171 8.99 2.24 6.60
N ALA A 172 8.74 2.72 5.40
CA ALA A 172 9.73 3.37 4.55
C ALA A 172 9.64 4.88 4.68
N VAL A 173 10.79 5.54 4.78
CA VAL A 173 10.86 6.99 5.07
C VAL A 173 11.95 7.63 4.22
N ASP A 174 11.68 8.85 3.78
CA ASP A 174 12.51 9.71 2.95
C ASP A 174 12.73 9.15 1.53
N ARG A 175 12.18 9.87 0.55
CA ARG A 175 12.28 9.53 -0.89
C ARG A 175 11.85 8.10 -1.17
N VAL A 176 10.62 7.79 -0.76
CA VAL A 176 10.05 6.46 -0.99
C VAL A 176 9.63 6.36 -2.44
N GLU A 177 10.10 5.32 -3.11
CA GLU A 177 9.62 4.89 -4.43
C GLU A 177 9.16 3.45 -4.32
N MET A 178 7.91 3.18 -4.71
CA MET A 178 7.35 1.82 -4.73
C MET A 178 6.78 1.56 -6.11
N ARG A 179 7.09 0.41 -6.70
CA ARG A 179 6.66 0.09 -8.07
C ARG A 179 6.51 -1.40 -8.31
N ASN A 180 5.66 -1.70 -9.28
CA ASN A 180 5.54 -2.99 -9.95
C ASN A 180 5.09 -2.75 -11.41
N ASP A 181 4.65 -3.79 -12.12
CA ASP A 181 4.21 -3.68 -13.52
C ASP A 181 2.89 -2.90 -13.70
N GLU A 182 2.14 -2.64 -12.63
CA GLU A 182 0.83 -1.98 -12.67
C GLU A 182 0.87 -0.52 -12.22
N TYR A 183 1.81 -0.14 -11.36
CA TYR A 183 1.88 1.21 -10.79
C TYR A 183 3.28 1.63 -10.36
N GLU A 184 3.48 2.93 -10.25
CA GLU A 184 4.60 3.60 -9.61
C GLU A 184 4.08 4.60 -8.58
N LEU A 185 4.61 4.55 -7.35
CA LEU A 185 4.29 5.47 -6.26
C LEU A 185 5.57 6.18 -5.82
N LYS A 186 5.50 7.50 -5.65
CA LYS A 186 6.58 8.32 -5.07
C LYS A 186 6.02 9.19 -3.95
N GLY A 187 6.68 9.15 -2.79
CA GLY A 187 6.24 9.89 -1.60
C GLY A 187 7.35 10.07 -0.57
N ASP A 188 7.01 10.74 0.53
CA ASP A 188 7.94 10.97 1.63
C ASP A 188 7.95 9.83 2.65
N SER A 189 6.79 9.19 2.87
CA SER A 189 6.69 8.03 3.76
C SER A 189 5.54 7.10 3.38
N VAL A 190 5.82 5.80 3.51
CA VAL A 190 4.86 4.72 3.21
C VAL A 190 4.97 3.66 4.30
N VAL A 191 3.83 3.18 4.78
CA VAL A 191 3.72 1.94 5.55
C VAL A 191 3.17 0.88 4.62
N TYR A 192 3.95 -0.17 4.39
CA TYR A 192 3.61 -1.26 3.50
C TYR A 192 3.43 -2.56 4.29
N ASP A 193 2.23 -3.10 4.26
CA ASP A 193 1.92 -4.43 4.78
C ASP A 193 2.22 -5.48 3.70
N MET A 194 3.32 -6.20 3.87
CA MET A 194 3.78 -7.21 2.90
C MET A 194 2.96 -8.49 2.89
N ALA A 195 2.13 -8.72 3.90
CA ALA A 195 1.26 -9.89 3.95
C ALA A 195 0.01 -9.70 3.08
N THR A 196 -0.54 -8.48 3.07
CA THR A 196 -1.78 -8.13 2.36
C THR A 196 -1.53 -7.35 1.07
N ASP A 197 -0.31 -6.85 0.85
CA ASP A 197 0.06 -5.87 -0.18
C ASP A 197 -0.68 -4.53 -0.04
N ASN A 198 -1.17 -4.20 1.16
CA ASN A 198 -1.79 -2.92 1.44
C ASN A 198 -0.72 -1.85 1.72
N ALA A 199 -0.99 -0.62 1.29
CA ALA A 199 -0.11 0.51 1.52
C ALA A 199 -0.85 1.70 2.15
N PHE A 200 -0.22 2.35 3.12
CA PHE A 200 -0.66 3.63 3.68
C PHE A 200 0.41 4.67 3.37
N PHE A 201 0.01 5.79 2.82
CA PHE A 201 0.94 6.83 2.40
C PHE A 201 0.62 8.17 3.08
N PHE A 202 1.70 8.90 3.36
CA PHE A 202 1.65 10.14 4.13
C PHE A 202 2.54 11.18 3.44
N ASP A 203 2.05 12.42 3.40
CA ASP A 203 2.70 13.56 2.80
C ASP A 203 3.01 13.40 1.28
N ARG A 204 2.38 14.25 0.46
CA ARG A 204 2.64 14.47 -0.97
C ARG A 204 3.00 13.21 -1.77
N THR A 205 2.05 12.29 -1.80
CA THR A 205 2.23 11.05 -2.54
C THR A 205 1.69 11.17 -3.96
N ASN A 206 2.48 10.72 -4.90
CA ASN A 206 2.19 10.71 -6.32
C ASN A 206 2.12 9.25 -6.78
N ILE A 207 1.08 8.87 -7.47
CA ILE A 207 0.86 7.50 -7.95
C ILE A 207 0.49 7.56 -9.42
N TRP A 208 1.16 6.78 -10.24
CA TRP A 208 0.86 6.57 -11.65
C TRP A 208 0.50 5.12 -11.88
N ASN A 209 -0.51 4.86 -12.67
CA ASN A 209 -0.78 3.52 -13.18
C ASN A 209 -0.07 3.28 -14.53
N LYS A 210 -0.11 2.06 -15.04
CA LYS A 210 0.48 1.70 -16.32
C LYS A 210 -0.15 2.40 -17.54
N ASP A 211 -1.39 2.87 -17.41
CA ASP A 211 -2.13 3.56 -18.45
C ASP A 211 -1.83 5.06 -18.49
N GLY A 212 -1.04 5.55 -17.53
CA GLY A 212 -0.62 6.95 -17.39
C GLY A 212 -1.59 7.80 -16.57
N ASP A 213 -2.64 7.22 -15.99
CA ASP A 213 -3.49 7.94 -15.05
C ASP A 213 -2.69 8.27 -13.79
N TYR A 214 -2.94 9.42 -13.24
CA TYR A 214 -2.22 9.98 -12.10
C TYR A 214 -3.15 10.25 -10.92
N LEU A 215 -2.73 9.84 -9.74
CA LEU A 215 -3.37 10.15 -8.46
C LEU A 215 -2.39 10.87 -7.55
N TYR A 216 -2.80 12.01 -7.02
CA TYR A 216 -2.09 12.71 -5.95
C TYR A 216 -2.91 12.69 -4.65
N ALA A 217 -2.21 12.57 -3.54
CA ALA A 217 -2.80 12.69 -2.21
C ALA A 217 -1.79 13.17 -1.17
N ASP A 218 -2.21 14.03 -0.24
CA ASP A 218 -1.41 14.30 0.96
C ASP A 218 -1.47 13.12 1.93
N ARG A 219 -2.55 12.36 1.94
CA ARG A 219 -2.73 11.21 2.81
C ARG A 219 -3.75 10.25 2.25
N GLY A 220 -3.43 8.96 2.30
CA GLY A 220 -4.37 7.93 1.86
C GLY A 220 -3.87 6.52 2.09
N SER A 221 -4.58 5.58 1.51
CA SER A 221 -4.24 4.16 1.54
C SER A 221 -4.70 3.47 0.26
N TYR A 222 -4.06 2.36 -0.03
CA TYR A 222 -4.48 1.40 -1.03
C TYR A 222 -4.77 0.07 -0.37
N ASP A 223 -5.96 -0.48 -0.61
CA ASP A 223 -6.36 -1.83 -0.24
C ASP A 223 -6.34 -2.73 -1.49
N LYS A 224 -5.45 -3.72 -1.48
CA LYS A 224 -5.25 -4.63 -2.61
C LYS A 224 -6.44 -5.55 -2.85
N ALA A 225 -7.07 -6.04 -1.77
CA ALA A 225 -8.18 -6.99 -1.85
C ALA A 225 -9.41 -6.36 -2.52
N ASP A 226 -9.70 -5.11 -2.15
CA ASP A 226 -10.83 -4.36 -2.67
C ASP A 226 -10.46 -3.49 -3.89
N THR A 227 -9.18 -3.46 -4.28
CA THR A 227 -8.63 -2.56 -5.31
C THR A 227 -9.06 -1.10 -5.10
N LEU A 228 -9.09 -0.68 -3.83
CA LEU A 228 -9.65 0.58 -3.37
C LEU A 228 -8.56 1.56 -2.95
N TYR A 229 -8.54 2.73 -3.57
CA TYR A 229 -7.79 3.88 -3.07
C TYR A 229 -8.69 4.75 -2.18
N ILE A 230 -8.24 5.04 -0.97
CA ILE A 230 -8.87 5.97 -0.06
C ILE A 230 -7.95 7.16 0.13
N VAL A 231 -8.35 8.32 -0.36
CA VAL A 231 -7.67 9.59 -0.10
C VAL A 231 -8.45 10.34 0.97
N THR A 232 -7.77 10.75 2.02
CA THR A 232 -8.38 11.44 3.16
C THR A 232 -8.08 12.92 3.19
N ARG A 233 -7.15 13.38 2.32
CA ARG A 233 -6.75 14.78 2.25
C ARG A 233 -6.15 15.12 0.89
N ASN A 234 -6.67 16.20 0.27
CA ASN A 234 -6.19 16.79 -0.98
C ASN A 234 -6.03 15.76 -2.10
N GLY A 235 -7.14 15.13 -2.50
CA GLY A 235 -7.16 14.19 -3.60
C GLY A 235 -7.21 14.89 -4.95
N TYR A 236 -6.38 14.43 -5.89
CA TYR A 236 -6.38 14.84 -7.27
C TYR A 236 -6.18 13.63 -8.19
N ILE A 237 -7.04 13.49 -9.19
CA ILE A 237 -6.93 12.47 -10.24
C ILE A 237 -6.83 13.17 -11.58
N LEU A 238 -5.88 12.73 -12.39
CA LEU A 238 -5.72 13.16 -13.77
C LEU A 238 -5.69 11.93 -14.67
N THR A 239 -6.57 11.91 -15.65
CA THR A 239 -6.58 10.92 -16.73
C THR A 239 -6.38 11.66 -18.09
N GLU A 240 -6.38 10.94 -19.20
CA GLU A 240 -6.29 11.56 -20.54
C GLU A 240 -7.37 12.61 -20.79
N LYS A 241 -8.56 12.45 -20.20
CA LYS A 241 -9.75 13.25 -20.52
C LYS A 241 -10.39 13.95 -19.34
N GLN A 242 -9.96 13.64 -18.12
CA GLN A 242 -10.63 14.10 -16.90
C GLN A 242 -9.66 14.55 -15.85
N GLU A 243 -10.04 15.64 -15.17
CA GLU A 243 -9.36 16.10 -13.96
C GLU A 243 -10.36 16.18 -12.81
N ILE A 244 -10.00 15.59 -11.68
CA ILE A 244 -10.88 15.51 -10.51
C ILE A 244 -10.13 15.99 -9.28
N TRP A 245 -10.69 16.96 -8.57
CA TRP A 245 -10.20 17.45 -7.27
C TRP A 245 -11.24 17.17 -6.20
N SER A 246 -10.81 16.77 -5.04
CA SER A 246 -11.65 16.66 -3.85
C SER A 246 -10.79 16.61 -2.59
N ASP A 247 -11.28 17.14 -1.47
CA ASP A 247 -10.55 17.01 -0.21
C ASP A 247 -10.41 15.56 0.21
N SER A 248 -11.44 14.72 -0.01
CA SER A 248 -11.31 13.27 0.15
C SER A 248 -12.07 12.50 -0.93
N LEU A 249 -11.51 11.35 -1.32
CA LEU A 249 -12.12 10.49 -2.34
C LEU A 249 -11.90 9.01 -2.02
N HIS A 250 -12.83 8.19 -2.53
CA HIS A 250 -12.70 6.74 -2.61
C HIS A 250 -12.74 6.36 -4.09
N TYR A 251 -11.70 5.71 -4.59
CA TYR A 251 -11.63 5.24 -5.96
C TYR A 251 -11.62 3.71 -5.98
N TYR A 252 -12.72 3.13 -6.39
CA TYR A 252 -12.92 1.69 -6.62
C TYR A 252 -12.43 1.37 -8.04
N ARG A 253 -11.18 0.99 -8.15
CA ARG A 253 -10.51 0.82 -9.46
C ARG A 253 -11.13 -0.29 -10.30
N ALA A 254 -11.56 -1.40 -9.68
CA ALA A 254 -12.18 -2.51 -10.39
C ALA A 254 -13.55 -2.16 -11.00
N GLU A 255 -14.22 -1.15 -10.45
CA GLU A 255 -15.55 -0.71 -10.84
C GLU A 255 -15.53 0.59 -11.64
N ASP A 256 -14.34 1.21 -11.80
CA ASP A 256 -14.16 2.56 -12.35
C ASP A 256 -15.12 3.59 -11.72
N HIS A 257 -15.32 3.45 -10.39
CA HIS A 257 -16.23 4.26 -9.60
C HIS A 257 -15.49 5.13 -8.59
N VAL A 258 -15.78 6.43 -8.57
CA VAL A 258 -15.19 7.39 -7.65
C VAL A 258 -16.27 8.04 -6.79
N ILE A 259 -16.07 8.07 -5.48
CA ILE A 259 -16.89 8.83 -4.53
C ILE A 259 -16.07 10.02 -4.04
N LEU A 260 -16.60 11.23 -4.20
CA LEU A 260 -15.93 12.49 -3.89
C LEU A 260 -16.63 13.17 -2.72
N ARG A 261 -15.86 13.74 -1.80
CA ARG A 261 -16.40 14.40 -0.61
C ARG A 261 -15.62 15.67 -0.31
N ARG A 262 -16.36 16.76 -0.18
CA ARG A 262 -15.91 18.13 0.12
C ARG A 262 -15.10 18.75 -1.02
N ASP A 263 -15.50 19.95 -1.39
CA ASP A 263 -14.82 20.81 -2.37
C ASP A 263 -14.47 20.06 -3.66
N LEU A 264 -15.44 19.30 -4.19
CA LEU A 264 -15.23 18.57 -5.43
C LEU A 264 -15.27 19.51 -6.65
N GLN A 265 -14.37 19.28 -7.57
CA GLN A 265 -14.40 19.79 -8.93
C GLN A 265 -14.09 18.63 -9.87
N LEU A 266 -14.90 18.45 -10.89
CA LEU A 266 -14.68 17.53 -12.00
C LEU A 266 -14.63 18.33 -13.28
N ASP A 267 -13.57 18.19 -14.07
CA ASP A 267 -13.47 18.67 -15.45
C ASP A 267 -13.41 17.46 -16.38
N ASP A 268 -14.45 17.30 -17.21
CA ASP A 268 -14.55 16.23 -18.20
C ASP A 268 -14.47 16.86 -19.60
N ALA A 269 -13.28 16.82 -20.19
CA ALA A 269 -13.01 17.40 -21.50
C ALA A 269 -13.71 16.62 -22.63
N GLU A 270 -13.98 15.34 -22.48
CA GLU A 270 -14.70 14.52 -23.46
C GLU A 270 -16.16 14.95 -23.57
N HIS A 271 -16.83 15.11 -22.44
CA HIS A 271 -18.23 15.50 -22.37
C HIS A 271 -18.42 17.02 -22.32
N LYS A 272 -17.31 17.79 -22.27
CA LYS A 272 -17.30 19.27 -22.17
C LYS A 272 -18.12 19.78 -20.98
N VAL A 273 -17.85 19.22 -19.82
CA VAL A 273 -18.57 19.50 -18.57
C VAL A 273 -17.58 19.83 -17.46
N ILE A 274 -17.84 20.92 -16.75
CA ILE A 274 -17.19 21.20 -15.46
C ILE A 274 -18.26 21.11 -14.38
N ALA A 275 -18.00 20.33 -13.33
CA ALA A 275 -18.94 20.12 -12.26
C ALA A 275 -18.31 20.43 -10.90
N PHE A 276 -19.12 20.99 -9.99
CA PHE A 276 -18.73 21.37 -8.63
C PHE A 276 -19.75 20.87 -7.64
N GLY A 277 -19.33 20.66 -6.37
CA GLY A 277 -20.22 20.29 -5.27
C GLY A 277 -19.45 19.90 -4.01
N ASP A 278 -20.19 19.49 -2.97
CA ASP A 278 -19.59 18.97 -1.73
C ASP A 278 -19.72 17.44 -1.59
N TYR A 279 -20.47 16.82 -2.49
CA TYR A 279 -20.55 15.36 -2.62
C TYR A 279 -20.84 14.99 -4.07
N GLY A 280 -20.11 14.02 -4.59
CA GLY A 280 -20.33 13.47 -5.91
C GLY A 280 -19.95 11.98 -5.99
N GLU A 281 -20.56 11.32 -6.94
CA GLU A 281 -20.22 9.99 -7.39
C GLU A 281 -20.05 10.04 -8.90
N TYR A 282 -18.99 9.41 -9.39
CA TYR A 282 -18.68 9.35 -10.81
C TYR A 282 -18.39 7.91 -11.23
N TRP A 283 -19.05 7.46 -12.28
CA TRP A 283 -18.82 6.16 -12.92
C TRP A 283 -18.22 6.41 -14.30
N LYS A 284 -16.97 6.04 -14.50
CA LYS A 284 -16.24 6.24 -15.76
C LYS A 284 -16.96 5.59 -16.94
N GLU A 285 -17.49 4.39 -16.72
CA GLU A 285 -18.36 3.71 -17.69
C GLU A 285 -19.80 3.63 -17.11
N PRO A 286 -20.81 4.25 -17.73
CA PRO A 286 -20.84 4.89 -19.05
C PRO A 286 -20.54 6.42 -19.02
N GLY A 287 -19.88 6.97 -18.03
CA GLY A 287 -19.62 8.40 -17.88
C GLY A 287 -20.75 9.14 -17.17
N ASN A 288 -21.40 8.46 -16.21
CA ASN A 288 -22.48 9.05 -15.42
C ASN A 288 -21.94 9.71 -14.15
N ALA A 289 -22.61 10.79 -13.68
CA ALA A 289 -22.30 11.41 -12.40
C ALA A 289 -23.55 11.76 -11.63
N PHE A 290 -23.46 11.62 -10.30
CA PHE A 290 -24.41 12.14 -9.33
C PHE A 290 -23.74 13.21 -8.48
N LEU A 291 -24.36 14.37 -8.35
CA LEU A 291 -23.84 15.50 -7.59
C LEU A 291 -24.92 16.01 -6.63
N THR A 292 -24.53 16.34 -5.41
CA THR A 292 -25.42 16.93 -4.42
C THR A 292 -24.64 17.83 -3.46
N ARG A 293 -25.36 18.51 -2.56
CA ARG A 293 -24.80 19.49 -1.63
C ARG A 293 -24.15 20.67 -2.39
N ARG A 294 -25.01 21.55 -2.87
CA ARG A 294 -24.65 22.75 -3.65
C ARG A 294 -24.02 22.45 -5.02
N PRO A 295 -24.57 21.49 -5.78
CA PRO A 295 -24.00 21.19 -7.08
C PRO A 295 -24.17 22.37 -8.05
N ALA A 296 -23.15 22.56 -8.88
CA ALA A 296 -23.18 23.47 -10.00
C ALA A 296 -22.48 22.79 -11.18
N VAL A 297 -23.05 22.92 -12.37
CA VAL A 297 -22.50 22.30 -13.58
C VAL A 297 -22.47 23.35 -14.69
N VAL A 298 -21.35 23.39 -15.41
CA VAL A 298 -21.16 24.18 -16.61
C VAL A 298 -20.94 23.23 -17.78
N SER A 299 -21.86 23.20 -18.73
CA SER A 299 -21.63 22.58 -20.04
C SER A 299 -21.21 23.62 -21.04
N TYR A 300 -20.13 23.40 -21.76
CA TYR A 300 -19.56 24.37 -22.69
C TYR A 300 -19.45 23.79 -24.10
N ASP A 301 -19.74 24.63 -25.09
CA ASP A 301 -19.57 24.31 -26.50
C ASP A 301 -18.62 25.32 -27.16
N LEU A 302 -17.36 24.87 -27.36
CA LEU A 302 -16.33 25.69 -27.99
C LEU A 302 -16.64 26.07 -29.45
N SER A 303 -17.51 25.33 -30.13
CA SER A 303 -17.87 25.60 -31.54
C SER A 303 -18.85 26.74 -31.66
N GLN A 304 -19.68 26.95 -30.64
CA GLN A 304 -20.68 28.00 -30.61
C GLN A 304 -20.27 29.18 -29.72
N GLY A 305 -19.21 29.00 -28.89
CA GLY A 305 -18.75 30.04 -27.96
C GLY A 305 -19.74 30.33 -26.84
N ASP A 306 -20.63 29.35 -26.54
CA ASP A 306 -21.67 29.47 -25.52
C ASP A 306 -21.49 28.44 -24.38
N SER A 307 -22.07 28.73 -23.22
CA SER A 307 -21.99 27.87 -22.04
C SER A 307 -23.33 27.83 -21.32
N LEU A 308 -23.74 26.63 -20.91
CA LEU A 308 -24.94 26.41 -20.12
C LEU A 308 -24.57 26.22 -18.64
N PHE A 309 -25.09 27.09 -17.78
CA PHE A 309 -24.90 27.04 -16.34
C PHE A 309 -26.13 26.42 -15.67
N MET A 310 -25.92 25.42 -14.83
CA MET A 310 -26.97 24.69 -14.12
C MET A 310 -26.69 24.67 -12.62
N ARG A 311 -27.73 24.85 -11.82
CA ARG A 311 -27.71 24.68 -10.35
C ARG A 311 -29.00 24.01 -9.88
N ALA A 312 -28.88 23.12 -8.90
CA ALA A 312 -30.03 22.44 -8.26
C ALA A 312 -29.62 21.95 -6.87
N ASP A 313 -30.53 21.30 -6.14
CA ASP A 313 -30.23 20.63 -4.87
C ASP A 313 -29.45 19.33 -5.11
N SER A 314 -29.78 18.64 -6.20
CA SER A 314 -29.07 17.44 -6.68
C SER A 314 -29.16 17.36 -8.19
N MET A 315 -28.14 16.78 -8.82
CA MET A 315 -28.03 16.62 -10.28
C MET A 315 -27.59 15.22 -10.63
N PHE A 316 -28.22 14.66 -11.66
CA PHE A 316 -27.74 13.47 -12.37
C PHE A 316 -27.29 13.86 -13.77
N LEU A 317 -26.07 13.52 -14.12
CA LEU A 317 -25.51 13.64 -15.45
C LEU A 317 -25.46 12.25 -16.07
N PHE A 318 -26.08 12.11 -17.23
CA PHE A 318 -26.11 10.84 -17.96
C PHE A 318 -25.45 10.98 -19.31
N THR A 319 -24.52 10.11 -19.60
CA THR A 319 -23.98 9.99 -20.95
C THR A 319 -24.99 9.24 -21.83
N ILE A 320 -25.49 9.94 -22.84
CA ILE A 320 -26.45 9.38 -23.78
C ILE A 320 -25.69 8.78 -24.97
N ASN A 321 -25.73 7.47 -25.11
CA ASN A 321 -25.24 6.80 -26.28
C ASN A 321 -26.31 6.86 -27.39
N GLU A 322 -26.19 7.80 -28.32
CA GLU A 322 -27.16 7.99 -29.42
C GLU A 322 -27.39 6.71 -30.25
N ASN A 323 -26.34 5.91 -30.45
CA ASN A 323 -26.47 4.63 -31.14
C ASN A 323 -27.29 3.61 -30.37
N ALA A 324 -27.16 3.59 -29.02
CA ALA A 324 -27.98 2.71 -28.17
C ALA A 324 -29.44 3.18 -28.16
N LEU A 325 -29.70 4.49 -28.08
CA LEU A 325 -31.03 5.07 -28.18
C LEU A 325 -31.69 4.75 -29.53
N ARG A 326 -30.94 4.90 -30.63
CA ARG A 326 -31.45 4.57 -31.98
C ARG A 326 -31.80 3.09 -32.08
N ARG A 327 -30.93 2.19 -31.61
CA ARG A 327 -31.21 0.74 -31.59
C ARG A 327 -32.42 0.40 -30.72
N ALA A 328 -32.55 1.04 -29.54
CA ALA A 328 -33.70 0.85 -28.69
C ALA A 328 -35.00 1.36 -29.35
N ALA A 329 -34.97 2.50 -30.03
CA ALA A 329 -36.10 3.04 -30.76
C ALA A 329 -36.48 2.18 -31.97
N GLU A 330 -35.49 1.64 -32.71
CA GLU A 330 -35.71 0.68 -33.79
C GLU A 330 -36.32 -0.62 -33.30
N ALA A 331 -35.82 -1.16 -32.19
CA ALA A 331 -36.37 -2.36 -31.54
C ALA A 331 -37.81 -2.16 -31.06
N ALA A 332 -38.09 -1.01 -30.44
CA ALA A 332 -39.45 -0.64 -30.00
C ALA A 332 -40.42 -0.48 -31.18
N LYS A 333 -39.96 0.10 -32.30
CA LYS A 333 -40.73 0.18 -33.53
C LYS A 333 -40.99 -1.22 -34.11
N ALA A 334 -40.01 -2.11 -34.17
CA ALA A 334 -40.16 -3.46 -34.61
C ALA A 334 -41.17 -4.25 -33.77
N ASP A 335 -41.10 -4.13 -32.44
CA ASP A 335 -42.04 -4.77 -31.51
C ASP A 335 -43.47 -4.23 -31.67
N SER A 336 -43.63 -2.91 -31.89
CA SER A 336 -44.93 -2.30 -32.13
C SER A 336 -45.52 -2.72 -33.48
N LEU A 337 -44.72 -2.86 -34.52
CA LEU A 337 -45.15 -3.40 -35.83
C LEU A 337 -45.53 -4.86 -35.74
N ALA A 338 -44.79 -5.68 -34.98
CA ALA A 338 -45.11 -7.10 -34.76
C ALA A 338 -46.43 -7.29 -34.00
N ARG A 339 -46.80 -6.34 -33.13
CA ARG A 339 -48.09 -6.35 -32.42
C ARG A 339 -49.26 -5.81 -33.28
N VAL A 340 -49.01 -5.07 -34.34
CA VAL A 340 -50.01 -4.49 -35.22
C VAL A 340 -50.32 -5.33 -36.45
N THR A 341 -49.46 -6.29 -36.81
CA THR A 341 -49.78 -7.30 -37.85
C THR A 341 -50.65 -8.39 -37.23
N PRO A 342 -51.99 -8.36 -37.43
CA PRO A 342 -52.81 -9.51 -37.07
C PRO A 342 -52.37 -10.66 -37.94
N ASP A 343 -52.33 -11.86 -37.35
CA ASP A 343 -52.08 -13.07 -38.07
C ASP A 343 -53.17 -13.27 -39.17
N LEU A 344 -52.86 -12.78 -40.38
CA LEU A 344 -53.77 -12.90 -41.56
C LEU A 344 -53.76 -14.33 -42.14
N SER A 345 -53.16 -15.28 -41.50
CA SER A 345 -53.06 -16.67 -41.99
C SER A 345 -54.27 -17.57 -41.77
N LEU A 346 -55.39 -17.07 -41.19
CA LEU A 346 -56.58 -17.86 -40.88
C LEU A 346 -57.88 -17.23 -41.40
N ILE A 347 -57.91 -16.67 -42.60
CA ILE A 347 -59.18 -16.48 -43.33
C ILE A 347 -59.30 -17.60 -44.35
N HIS A 348 -59.81 -18.75 -43.90
CA HIS A 348 -60.30 -19.81 -44.79
C HIS A 348 -61.67 -19.40 -45.28
N ILE A 349 -61.74 -18.87 -46.54
CA ILE A 349 -62.98 -18.65 -47.23
C ILE A 349 -63.40 -20.04 -47.80
N SER A 350 -64.35 -20.70 -47.12
CA SER A 350 -65.04 -21.87 -47.72
C SER A 350 -66.00 -21.38 -48.78
N GLU A 351 -65.77 -21.76 -50.02
CA GLU A 351 -66.71 -21.57 -51.14
C GLU A 351 -68.08 -22.28 -50.88
N PRO A 352 -69.21 -21.63 -51.16
CA PRO A 352 -70.48 -22.26 -51.03
C PRO A 352 -70.70 -23.20 -52.19
N THR A 353 -70.87 -24.51 -51.92
CA THR A 353 -71.33 -25.52 -52.85
C THR A 353 -72.70 -25.16 -53.38
N ARG A 354 -72.80 -24.83 -54.66
CA ARG A 354 -74.08 -24.79 -55.44
C ARG A 354 -74.63 -26.18 -55.66
N ARG A 355 -75.85 -26.37 -55.30
CA ARG A 355 -76.77 -27.29 -55.94
C ARG A 355 -77.70 -26.55 -56.88
#